data_fd8791e9821df9b8301a48726f938643
#
_entry.id   fd8791e9821df9b8301a48726f938643
#
_cell.length_a   1.000
_cell.length_b   1.000
_cell.length_c   1.000
_cell.angle_alpha   90.00
_cell.angle_beta   90.00
_cell.angle_gamma   90.00
#
_symmetry.space_group_name_H-M   'P 1'
#
loop_
_entity.id
_entity.type
_entity.pdbx_description
1 polymer ?
#
loop_
_entity_poly.entity_id
_entity_poly.type
_entity_poly.pdbx_seq_one_letter_code
_entity_poly.pdbx_strand_id
1 'polypeptide(L)'
;MGKIERKYLAHYIDASFGEGTTNYIRLGKDLESYAEALNPQVSVNKNILGEQNVIHNGYEVQSEVDPYYAEEGDPLWEKLQEISNNRSTGDACMTTRVDLLMAADGTVEWAYREDVYVVPNSLGGDTSGVQIPFTVYNTGNRVSGDFSINTKRFTPTSQESTP
;
A
#
# COMPACT_ATOMS: atom_id res chain seq x y z
N MET A 1 22.15 10.02 17.14
CA MET A 1 21.02 9.35 16.61
C MET A 1 20.16 10.27 15.78
N GLY A 2 20.04 10.03 14.52
CA GLY A 2 19.26 10.87 13.64
C GLY A 2 17.90 10.25 13.32
N LYS A 3 17.01 11.09 12.85
CA LYS A 3 15.73 10.59 12.36
C LYS A 3 15.95 9.87 11.03
N ILE A 4 15.15 8.84 10.80
CA ILE A 4 15.16 8.15 9.51
C ILE A 4 14.42 9.05 8.51
N GLU A 5 15.06 9.32 7.37
CA GLU A 5 14.45 10.17 6.37
C GLU A 5 13.30 9.45 5.68
N ARG A 6 12.28 10.22 5.35
CA ARG A 6 11.06 9.65 4.76
C ARG A 6 11.34 8.87 3.46
N LYS A 7 12.32 9.28 2.69
CA LYS A 7 12.63 8.64 1.41
C LYS A 7 13.08 7.19 1.56
N TYR A 8 13.51 6.77 2.74
CA TYR A 8 13.96 5.40 2.96
C TYR A 8 12.80 4.44 3.20
N LEU A 9 11.63 4.95 3.55
CA LEU A 9 10.43 4.12 3.65
C LEU A 9 9.70 4.19 2.31
N ALA A 10 9.73 3.10 1.55
CA ALA A 10 9.26 3.11 0.18
C ALA A 10 8.04 2.21 0.03
N HIS A 11 7.17 2.59 -0.88
CA HIS A 11 5.92 1.88 -1.14
C HIS A 11 5.81 1.64 -2.64
N TYR A 12 5.53 0.40 -3.03
CA TYR A 12 5.40 0.02 -4.43
C TYR A 12 4.06 -0.66 -4.63
N ILE A 13 3.37 -0.33 -5.71
CA ILE A 13 2.13 -0.98 -6.09
C ILE A 13 2.32 -1.71 -7.40
N ASP A 14 1.79 -2.91 -7.50
CA ASP A 14 1.85 -3.71 -8.71
C ASP A 14 0.81 -3.21 -9.70
N ALA A 15 1.26 -2.53 -10.74
CA ALA A 15 0.36 -1.93 -11.72
C ALA A 15 -0.24 -2.97 -12.68
N SER A 16 0.20 -4.23 -12.61
CA SER A 16 -0.38 -5.27 -13.46
C SER A 16 -1.71 -5.77 -12.94
N PHE A 17 -1.98 -5.58 -11.66
CA PHE A 17 -3.18 -6.08 -10.99
C PHE A 17 -3.41 -7.56 -11.25
N GLY A 18 -2.30 -8.31 -11.20
CA GLY A 18 -2.36 -9.76 -11.39
C GLY A 18 -2.45 -10.22 -12.83
N GLU A 19 -2.45 -9.31 -13.78
CA GLU A 19 -2.53 -9.66 -15.19
C GLU A 19 -1.15 -9.59 -15.81
N GLY A 20 -0.57 -10.75 -16.10
CA GLY A 20 0.74 -10.81 -16.72
C GLY A 20 1.87 -10.70 -15.71
N THR A 21 2.95 -10.08 -16.12
CA THR A 21 4.14 -9.95 -15.28
C THR A 21 3.95 -8.80 -14.30
N THR A 22 4.34 -9.03 -13.05
CA THR A 22 4.26 -7.98 -12.02
C THR A 22 5.05 -6.75 -12.47
N ASN A 23 4.51 -5.59 -12.13
CA ASN A 23 5.13 -4.31 -12.51
C ASN A 23 4.96 -3.33 -11.35
N TYR A 24 5.92 -3.36 -10.43
CA TYR A 24 5.84 -2.53 -9.24
C TYR A 24 6.26 -1.10 -9.54
N ILE A 25 5.39 -0.17 -9.23
CA ILE A 25 5.60 1.27 -9.43
C ILE A 25 5.73 1.92 -8.07
N ARG A 26 6.79 2.69 -7.89
CA ARG A 26 6.99 3.36 -6.61
C ARG A 26 6.05 4.54 -6.48
N LEU A 27 5.36 4.61 -5.35
CA LEU A 27 4.52 5.75 -5.02
C LEU A 27 5.37 6.86 -4.42
N GLY A 28 4.96 8.09 -4.66
CA GLY A 28 5.57 9.21 -3.96
C GLY A 28 5.98 10.39 -4.81
N LYS A 29 5.95 10.26 -6.12
CA LYS A 29 6.49 11.31 -6.99
C LYS A 29 5.90 12.68 -6.70
N ASP A 30 4.58 12.76 -6.51
CA ASP A 30 3.91 14.00 -6.24
C ASP A 30 3.30 14.07 -4.86
N LEU A 31 3.66 13.12 -3.98
CA LEU A 31 3.10 13.05 -2.64
C LEU A 31 4.00 13.75 -1.65
N GLU A 32 3.43 14.68 -0.90
CA GLU A 32 4.15 15.31 0.19
C GLU A 32 4.05 14.50 1.46
N SER A 33 3.00 13.69 1.59
CA SER A 33 2.87 12.78 2.72
C SER A 33 2.10 11.55 2.29
N TYR A 34 2.38 10.46 2.95
CA TYR A 34 1.68 9.20 2.72
C TYR A 34 1.86 8.34 3.95
N ALA A 35 0.78 7.84 4.48
CA ALA A 35 0.82 6.99 5.66
C ALA A 35 -0.24 5.92 5.56
N GLU A 36 0.10 4.75 6.06
CA GLU A 36 -0.86 3.66 6.19
C GLU A 36 -1.51 3.80 7.55
N ALA A 37 -2.77 4.19 7.56
CA ALA A 37 -3.52 4.32 8.80
C ALA A 37 -3.85 2.93 9.30
N LEU A 38 -3.34 2.60 10.48
CA LEU A 38 -3.50 1.25 11.00
C LEU A 38 -4.90 1.01 11.56
N ASN A 39 -5.58 2.07 11.98
CA ASN A 39 -6.97 2.02 12.46
C ASN A 39 -7.21 0.85 13.42
N PRO A 40 -6.50 0.82 14.55
CA PRO A 40 -6.66 -0.29 15.48
C PRO A 40 -8.06 -0.32 16.07
N GLN A 41 -8.58 -1.52 16.20
CA GLN A 41 -9.93 -1.74 16.73
C GLN A 41 -9.80 -2.20 18.17
N VAL A 42 -9.90 -1.27 19.11
CA VAL A 42 -9.65 -1.53 20.52
C VAL A 42 -10.93 -1.24 21.31
N SER A 43 -11.32 -2.18 22.15
CA SER A 43 -12.44 -2.00 23.06
C SER A 43 -11.93 -1.98 24.49
N VAL A 44 -12.46 -1.08 25.31
CA VAL A 44 -12.10 -0.97 26.70
C VAL A 44 -13.38 -1.13 27.51
N ASN A 45 -13.39 -2.10 28.43
CA ASN A 45 -14.53 -2.38 29.28
C ASN A 45 -14.13 -2.37 30.73
N LYS A 46 -15.04 -1.93 31.58
CA LYS A 46 -14.86 -2.00 33.04
C LYS A 46 -15.98 -2.81 33.65
N ASN A 47 -15.65 -3.67 34.60
CA ASN A 47 -16.69 -4.39 35.34
C ASN A 47 -17.03 -3.64 36.61
N ILE A 48 -17.96 -4.17 37.39
CA ILE A 48 -18.40 -3.48 38.61
C ILE A 48 -17.35 -3.51 39.71
N LEU A 49 -16.32 -4.33 39.57
CA LEU A 49 -15.22 -4.34 40.50
C LEU A 49 -14.17 -3.28 40.19
N GLY A 50 -14.38 -2.49 39.13
CA GLY A 50 -13.45 -1.48 38.74
C GLY A 50 -12.30 -2.01 37.87
N GLU A 51 -12.35 -3.27 37.51
CA GLU A 51 -11.31 -3.86 36.69
C GLU A 51 -11.51 -3.46 35.23
N GLN A 52 -10.42 -3.07 34.59
CA GLN A 52 -10.44 -2.64 33.20
C GLN A 52 -9.93 -3.75 32.31
N ASN A 53 -10.67 -4.01 31.25
CA ASN A 53 -10.30 -5.01 30.27
C ASN A 53 -10.15 -4.35 28.92
N VAL A 54 -8.98 -4.54 28.29
CA VAL A 54 -8.69 -3.96 26.97
C VAL A 54 -8.61 -5.10 25.98
N ILE A 55 -9.44 -5.02 24.93
CA ILE A 55 -9.47 -6.03 23.89
C ILE A 55 -9.04 -5.35 22.58
N HIS A 56 -7.98 -5.90 21.98
CA HIS A 56 -7.49 -5.39 20.71
C HIS A 56 -7.96 -6.34 19.61
N ASN A 57 -8.90 -5.88 18.80
CA ASN A 57 -9.56 -6.73 17.79
C ASN A 57 -8.87 -6.72 16.45
N GLY A 58 -7.71 -6.09 16.34
CA GLY A 58 -6.95 -6.07 15.11
C GLY A 58 -6.93 -4.71 14.45
N TYR A 59 -6.61 -4.69 13.18
CA TYR A 59 -6.39 -3.46 12.44
C TYR A 59 -7.24 -3.45 11.17
N GLU A 60 -7.65 -2.25 10.76
CA GLU A 60 -8.29 -2.05 9.46
C GLU A 60 -7.42 -1.05 8.69
N VAL A 61 -6.35 -1.56 8.12
CA VAL A 61 -5.32 -0.71 7.52
C VAL A 61 -5.79 -0.18 6.18
N GLN A 62 -5.64 1.12 5.99
CA GLN A 62 -5.91 1.74 4.69
C GLN A 62 -5.00 2.95 4.52
N SER A 63 -4.84 3.37 3.28
CA SER A 63 -4.02 4.53 2.98
C SER A 63 -4.61 5.27 1.79
N GLU A 64 -4.30 6.56 1.71
CA GLU A 64 -4.80 7.43 0.65
C GLU A 64 -3.64 7.95 -0.17
N VAL A 65 -3.75 7.84 -1.48
CA VAL A 65 -2.77 8.44 -2.39
C VAL A 65 -3.45 9.64 -3.04
N ASP A 66 -3.07 10.84 -2.62
CA ASP A 66 -3.68 12.08 -3.07
C ASP A 66 -2.65 13.20 -2.94
N PRO A 67 -2.27 13.84 -4.01
CA PRO A 67 -2.74 13.66 -5.38
C PRO A 67 -2.05 12.51 -6.12
N TYR A 68 -2.68 12.02 -7.15
CA TYR A 68 -2.03 11.13 -8.09
C TYR A 68 -2.28 11.65 -9.50
N TYR A 69 -1.25 12.18 -10.12
CA TYR A 69 -1.37 12.84 -11.42
C TYR A 69 -1.30 11.81 -12.54
N ALA A 70 -2.16 11.99 -13.52
CA ALA A 70 -2.17 11.15 -14.71
C ALA A 70 -1.00 11.55 -15.60
N GLU A 71 -0.21 10.56 -16.00
CA GLU A 71 0.92 10.78 -16.89
C GLU A 71 0.88 9.75 -18.01
N GLU A 72 1.20 10.19 -19.22
CA GLU A 72 1.25 9.28 -20.35
C GLU A 72 2.33 8.23 -20.12
N GLY A 73 1.99 6.98 -20.39
CA GLY A 73 2.93 5.90 -20.24
C GLY A 73 3.02 5.31 -18.84
N ASP A 74 2.28 5.86 -17.90
CA ASP A 74 2.25 5.33 -16.54
C ASP A 74 1.29 4.15 -16.48
N PRO A 75 1.81 2.92 -16.28
CA PRO A 75 0.92 1.75 -16.26
C PRO A 75 -0.14 1.82 -15.17
N LEU A 76 0.20 2.43 -14.03
CA LEU A 76 -0.77 2.54 -12.94
C LEU A 76 -1.91 3.47 -13.31
N TRP A 77 -1.60 4.59 -13.99
CA TRP A 77 -2.64 5.50 -14.47
C TRP A 77 -3.58 4.78 -15.43
N GLU A 78 -3.02 3.98 -16.33
CA GLU A 78 -3.84 3.25 -17.30
C GLU A 78 -4.79 2.30 -16.61
N LYS A 79 -4.32 1.62 -15.57
CA LYS A 79 -5.15 0.68 -14.84
C LYS A 79 -6.20 1.39 -14.00
N LEU A 80 -5.82 2.50 -13.38
CA LEU A 80 -6.76 3.26 -12.55
C LEU A 80 -7.89 3.86 -13.39
N GLN A 81 -7.56 4.38 -14.57
CA GLN A 81 -8.62 4.93 -15.43
C GLN A 81 -9.55 3.82 -15.93
N GLU A 82 -9.01 2.65 -16.21
CA GLU A 82 -9.85 1.51 -16.62
C GLU A 82 -10.83 1.14 -15.51
N ILE A 83 -10.34 1.05 -14.28
CA ILE A 83 -11.19 0.73 -13.14
C ILE A 83 -12.28 1.79 -12.98
N SER A 84 -11.88 3.06 -13.08
CA SER A 84 -12.82 4.16 -12.93
C SER A 84 -13.86 4.18 -14.02
N ASN A 85 -13.43 4.01 -15.30
CA ASN A 85 -14.35 4.08 -16.42
C ASN A 85 -15.35 2.94 -16.43
N ASN A 86 -14.90 1.75 -16.01
CA ASN A 86 -15.76 0.57 -16.00
C ASN A 86 -16.53 0.42 -14.70
N ARG A 87 -16.28 1.29 -13.71
CA ARG A 87 -16.87 1.17 -12.37
C ARG A 87 -16.63 -0.23 -11.80
N SER A 88 -15.40 -0.70 -11.96
CA SER A 88 -15.02 -2.05 -11.54
C SER A 88 -15.08 -2.20 -10.03
N THR A 89 -15.44 -3.39 -9.57
CA THR A 89 -15.53 -3.69 -8.15
C THR A 89 -14.89 -5.05 -7.89
N GLY A 90 -14.68 -5.36 -6.60
CA GLY A 90 -14.22 -6.65 -6.19
C GLY A 90 -12.82 -6.95 -6.68
N ASP A 91 -12.63 -8.16 -7.18
CA ASP A 91 -11.29 -8.64 -7.53
C ASP A 91 -10.65 -7.86 -8.67
N ALA A 92 -11.45 -7.15 -9.46
CA ALA A 92 -10.88 -6.31 -10.52
C ALA A 92 -10.05 -5.16 -9.97
N CYS A 93 -10.25 -4.83 -8.69
CA CYS A 93 -9.51 -3.76 -8.02
C CYS A 93 -8.37 -4.30 -7.17
N MET A 94 -8.13 -5.61 -7.17
CA MET A 94 -7.17 -6.21 -6.26
C MET A 94 -5.78 -6.28 -6.90
N THR A 95 -4.79 -5.89 -6.11
CA THR A 95 -3.39 -6.02 -6.50
C THR A 95 -2.57 -6.24 -5.25
N THR A 96 -1.25 -6.07 -5.34
CA THR A 96 -0.38 -6.20 -4.18
C THR A 96 0.42 -4.92 -3.99
N ARG A 97 0.74 -4.64 -2.75
CA ARG A 97 1.60 -3.52 -2.40
C ARG A 97 2.77 -4.03 -1.59
N VAL A 98 3.96 -3.49 -1.87
CA VAL A 98 5.17 -3.80 -1.11
C VAL A 98 5.60 -2.56 -0.38
N ASP A 99 5.76 -2.69 0.93
CA ASP A 99 6.33 -1.64 1.78
C ASP A 99 7.70 -2.10 2.23
N LEU A 100 8.68 -1.22 2.18
CA LEU A 100 10.02 -1.58 2.59
C LEU A 100 10.74 -0.40 3.23
N LEU A 101 11.70 -0.72 4.05
CA LEU A 101 12.57 0.27 4.67
C LEU A 101 14.00 0.00 4.23
N MET A 102 14.67 1.04 3.73
CA MET A 102 16.04 0.95 3.26
C MET A 102 16.99 1.58 4.26
N ALA A 103 18.21 1.05 4.32
CA ALA A 103 19.29 1.72 5.02
C ALA A 103 19.89 2.78 4.12
N ALA A 104 20.74 3.63 4.69
CA ALA A 104 21.36 4.71 3.93
C ALA A 104 22.24 4.20 2.79
N ASP A 105 22.75 2.98 2.91
CA ASP A 105 23.57 2.39 1.85
C ASP A 105 22.76 1.71 0.77
N GLY A 106 21.44 1.76 0.86
CA GLY A 106 20.56 1.15 -0.12
C GLY A 106 20.12 -0.27 0.19
N THR A 107 20.61 -0.84 1.29
CA THR A 107 20.21 -2.18 1.69
C THR A 107 18.79 -2.15 2.23
N VAL A 108 17.97 -3.12 1.82
CA VAL A 108 16.60 -3.24 2.32
C VAL A 108 16.63 -3.93 3.69
N GLU A 109 16.17 -3.23 4.72
CA GLU A 109 16.15 -3.78 6.08
C GLU A 109 14.99 -4.72 6.29
N TRP A 110 13.83 -4.37 5.75
CA TRP A 110 12.66 -5.26 5.76
C TRP A 110 11.75 -4.88 4.60
N ALA A 111 11.00 -5.86 4.17
CA ALA A 111 9.99 -5.66 3.13
C ALA A 111 8.81 -6.57 3.40
N TYR A 112 7.62 -6.05 3.14
CA TYR A 112 6.39 -6.80 3.31
C TYR A 112 5.52 -6.60 2.09
N ARG A 113 4.86 -7.67 1.67
CA ARG A 113 3.88 -7.62 0.59
C ARG A 113 2.51 -7.95 1.16
N GLU A 114 1.50 -7.24 0.70
CA GLU A 114 0.15 -7.47 1.17
C GLU A 114 -0.81 -7.31 0.00
N ASP A 115 -1.82 -8.17 -0.05
CA ASP A 115 -2.89 -8.00 -1.04
C ASP A 115 -3.73 -6.80 -0.64
N VAL A 116 -4.05 -5.96 -1.60
CA VAL A 116 -4.79 -4.72 -1.34
C VAL A 116 -5.83 -4.51 -2.42
N TYR A 117 -6.86 -3.73 -2.06
CA TYR A 117 -7.83 -3.24 -3.02
C TYR A 117 -7.52 -1.78 -3.28
N VAL A 118 -7.42 -1.40 -4.55
CA VAL A 118 -7.15 -0.04 -4.97
C VAL A 118 -8.44 0.53 -5.54
N VAL A 119 -8.97 1.55 -4.88
CA VAL A 119 -10.27 2.12 -5.24
C VAL A 119 -10.09 3.59 -5.59
N PRO A 120 -10.23 3.96 -6.87
CA PRO A 120 -10.16 5.38 -7.23
C PRO A 120 -11.32 6.14 -6.61
N ASN A 121 -11.02 7.33 -6.06
CA ASN A 121 -12.01 8.14 -5.39
C ASN A 121 -12.66 9.15 -6.32
N SER A 122 -11.89 9.66 -7.28
CA SER A 122 -12.42 10.65 -8.21
C SER A 122 -11.54 10.67 -9.45
N LEU A 123 -12.07 11.21 -10.52
CA LEU A 123 -11.30 11.42 -11.74
C LEU A 123 -11.57 12.84 -12.17
N GLY A 124 -10.56 13.68 -12.10
CA GLY A 124 -10.72 15.09 -12.42
C GLY A 124 -9.39 15.80 -12.35
N GLY A 125 -9.34 16.87 -11.58
CA GLY A 125 -8.10 17.60 -11.43
C GLY A 125 -8.33 19.10 -11.42
N ASP A 126 -7.24 19.81 -11.59
CA ASP A 126 -7.28 21.26 -11.65
C ASP A 126 -6.31 21.73 -12.73
N THR A 127 -5.90 22.98 -12.66
CA THR A 127 -5.01 23.53 -13.69
C THR A 127 -3.64 22.86 -13.69
N SER A 128 -3.29 22.13 -12.64
CA SER A 128 -2.02 21.39 -12.59
C SER A 128 -2.06 20.10 -13.40
N GLY A 129 -3.23 19.59 -13.72
CA GLY A 129 -3.35 18.38 -14.51
C GLY A 129 -4.49 17.50 -14.08
N VAL A 130 -4.65 16.41 -14.80
CA VAL A 130 -5.66 15.39 -14.49
C VAL A 130 -5.18 14.58 -13.29
N GLN A 131 -6.06 14.34 -12.35
CA GLN A 131 -5.73 13.59 -11.14
C GLN A 131 -6.73 12.47 -10.92
N ILE A 132 -6.22 11.36 -10.39
CA ILE A 132 -7.07 10.23 -10.03
C ILE A 132 -6.63 9.70 -8.67
N PRO A 133 -6.90 10.45 -7.59
CA PRO A 133 -6.53 9.96 -6.26
C PRO A 133 -7.27 8.68 -5.92
N PHE A 134 -6.64 7.84 -5.15
CA PHE A 134 -7.24 6.55 -4.81
C PHE A 134 -6.93 6.17 -3.37
N THR A 135 -7.75 5.26 -2.85
CA THR A 135 -7.56 4.70 -1.52
C THR A 135 -7.14 3.24 -1.65
N VAL A 136 -6.17 2.84 -0.83
CA VAL A 136 -5.68 1.47 -0.80
C VAL A 136 -6.18 0.83 0.48
N TYR A 137 -6.94 -0.26 0.35
CA TYR A 137 -7.46 -1.01 1.50
C TYR A 137 -6.68 -2.30 1.64
N ASN A 138 -6.08 -2.51 2.80
CA ASN A 138 -5.30 -3.71 3.05
C ASN A 138 -6.21 -4.86 3.44
N THR A 139 -5.89 -6.07 2.97
CA THR A 139 -6.69 -7.26 3.29
C THR A 139 -6.21 -7.99 4.53
N GLY A 140 -4.98 -7.69 4.99
CA GLY A 140 -4.43 -8.38 6.14
C GLY A 140 -3.56 -9.58 5.80
N ASN A 141 -3.43 -9.90 4.53
CA ASN A 141 -2.62 -11.04 4.08
C ASN A 141 -1.18 -10.58 3.87
N ARG A 142 -0.49 -10.32 4.98
CA ARG A 142 0.83 -9.68 4.95
C ARG A 142 1.93 -10.72 4.97
N VAL A 143 2.86 -10.63 4.01
CA VAL A 143 3.94 -11.59 3.84
C VAL A 143 5.27 -10.86 3.91
N SER A 144 6.18 -11.33 4.76
CA SER A 144 7.52 -10.75 4.83
C SER A 144 8.42 -11.34 3.75
N GLY A 145 9.44 -10.61 3.36
CA GLY A 145 10.36 -11.10 2.36
C GLY A 145 11.41 -10.07 2.02
N ASP A 146 11.99 -10.23 0.84
CA ASP A 146 12.99 -9.32 0.31
C ASP A 146 12.47 -8.67 -0.95
N PHE A 147 12.90 -7.44 -1.19
CA PHE A 147 12.53 -6.74 -2.39
C PHE A 147 13.79 -6.20 -3.07
N SER A 148 13.97 -6.51 -4.35
CA SER A 148 15.08 -5.98 -5.13
C SER A 148 14.63 -4.68 -5.79
N ILE A 149 15.25 -3.58 -5.42
CA ILE A 149 14.91 -2.28 -5.98
C ILE A 149 15.27 -2.22 -7.46
N ASN A 150 16.36 -2.91 -7.84
CA ASN A 150 16.83 -2.87 -9.22
C ASN A 150 15.90 -3.65 -10.16
N THR A 151 15.47 -4.84 -9.75
CA THR A 151 14.60 -5.67 -10.58
C THR A 151 13.13 -5.47 -10.25
N LYS A 152 12.86 -4.82 -9.12
CA LYS A 152 11.50 -4.59 -8.63
C LYS A 152 10.74 -5.88 -8.44
N ARG A 153 11.41 -6.84 -7.80
CA ARG A 153 10.84 -8.15 -7.53
C ARG A 153 10.80 -8.40 -6.03
N PHE A 154 9.69 -8.93 -5.58
CA PHE A 154 9.52 -9.35 -4.19
C PHE A 154 9.71 -10.85 -4.08
N THR A 155 10.53 -11.28 -3.13
CA THR A 155 10.76 -12.70 -2.85
C THR A 155 10.32 -12.97 -1.43
N PRO A 156 9.27 -13.78 -1.22
CA PRO A 156 8.83 -14.07 0.15
C PRO A 156 9.92 -14.78 0.92
N THR A 157 9.99 -14.49 2.21
CA THR A 157 10.88 -15.23 3.08
C THR A 157 10.41 -16.66 3.13
N SER A 158 11.34 -17.57 2.93
CA SER A 158 11.01 -18.97 2.92
C SER A 158 10.40 -19.36 4.24
N GLN A 159 9.32 -19.85 4.21
CA GLN A 159 8.70 -20.08 5.34
C GLN A 159 8.59 -21.41 5.58
N GLU A 160 8.91 -21.71 5.35
CA GLU A 160 8.75 -22.62 5.50
C GLU A 160 7.89 -23.11 6.07
N SER A 161 7.44 -23.37 5.83
CA SER A 161 6.60 -23.65 6.20
C SER A 161 6.48 -24.61 6.91
N THR A 162 6.43 -24.90 7.32
CA THR A 162 6.33 -25.62 7.99
C THR A 162 5.97 -26.39 8.19
N PRO A 163 6.01 -26.91 8.30
CA PRO A 163 5.69 -27.97 8.42
C PRO A 163 5.03 -28.58 9.10
#